data_da1799479c8a461492d68784440db1c6
#
_entry.id   da1799479c8a461492d68784440db1c6
#
_cell.length_a   1.000
_cell.length_b   1.000
_cell.length_c   1.000
_cell.angle_alpha   90.00
_cell.angle_beta   90.00
_cell.angle_gamma   90.00
#
_symmetry.space_group_name_H-M   'P 1'
#
loop_
_entity.id
_entity.type
_entity.pdbx_description
1 polymer ?
#
loop_
_entity_poly.entity_id
_entity_poly.type
_entity_poly.pdbx_seq_one_letter_code
_entity_poly.pdbx_strand_id
1 'polypeptide(L)'
;MGIVMARWGLVGFMLISALVLGSQASAEEWKTEQGGTEPGKVMLGMRAGFAPLTQSVSPNTSTDVGSLVNFEAMYSLNKWLLVGMMLEWERHSVNQERPARDLGHQDTISVLPTVEVRPVRFGPIIPYANMSFGVNVNSFGENTSTRISPSNNFAWRLGWGADYMLTKQWALNTEMAYKRNDGHATVNGNLDNDWNASSFGFLFGAKLFF
;
A
#
# COMPACT_ATOMS: atom_id res chain seq x y z
N MET A 1 -11.24 16.01 -28.08
CA MET A 1 -11.16 15.33 -26.77
C MET A 1 -10.02 14.33 -26.88
N GLY A 2 -8.82 14.72 -26.60
CA GLY A 2 -7.59 13.93 -26.75
C GLY A 2 -6.41 14.88 -26.69
N ILE A 3 -5.60 14.86 -25.66
CA ILE A 3 -4.23 15.42 -25.48
C ILE A 3 -4.03 15.77 -23.97
N VAL A 4 -4.40 14.93 -23.05
CA VAL A 4 -4.00 15.12 -21.62
C VAL A 4 -3.25 13.88 -21.07
N MET A 5 -3.27 12.74 -21.72
CA MET A 5 -2.62 11.52 -21.21
C MET A 5 -1.11 11.39 -21.45
N ALA A 6 -0.48 12.28 -22.24
CA ALA A 6 0.92 12.12 -22.62
C ALA A 6 1.96 12.74 -21.67
N ARG A 7 1.54 13.53 -20.67
CA ARG A 7 2.52 14.30 -19.84
C ARG A 7 3.00 13.59 -18.56
N TRP A 8 2.29 12.58 -18.07
CA TRP A 8 2.66 11.87 -16.84
C TRP A 8 3.61 10.69 -17.04
N GLY A 9 3.63 10.11 -18.24
CA GLY A 9 4.55 9.02 -18.58
C GLY A 9 6.02 9.44 -18.67
N LEU A 10 6.30 10.68 -19.04
CA LEU A 10 7.67 11.18 -19.23
C LEU A 10 8.39 11.50 -17.91
N VAL A 11 7.67 11.95 -16.90
CA VAL A 11 8.26 12.29 -15.58
C VAL A 11 8.65 11.02 -14.81
N GLY A 12 7.85 9.95 -14.91
CA GLY A 12 8.18 8.65 -14.30
C GLY A 12 9.42 8.01 -14.93
N PHE A 13 9.58 8.14 -16.24
CA PHE A 13 10.73 7.56 -16.95
C PHE A 13 12.05 8.32 -16.69
N MET A 14 12.01 9.66 -16.51
CA MET A 14 13.20 10.45 -16.19
C MET A 14 13.71 10.23 -14.76
N LEU A 15 12.83 9.97 -13.79
CA LEU A 15 13.25 9.63 -12.42
C LEU A 15 13.93 8.25 -12.33
N ILE A 16 13.48 7.27 -13.10
CA ILE A 16 14.11 5.94 -13.17
C ILE A 16 15.47 6.04 -13.88
N SER A 17 15.59 6.84 -14.92
CA SER A 17 16.86 7.01 -15.67
C SER A 17 17.93 7.74 -14.86
N ALA A 18 17.57 8.70 -14.01
CA ALA A 18 18.51 9.43 -13.14
C ALA A 18 19.05 8.53 -12.00
N LEU A 19 18.28 7.54 -11.53
CA LEU A 19 18.71 6.57 -10.53
C LEU A 19 19.68 5.54 -11.09
N VAL A 20 19.60 5.22 -12.38
CA VAL A 20 20.49 4.24 -13.04
C VAL A 20 21.84 4.85 -13.41
N LEU A 21 21.94 6.14 -13.69
CA LEU A 21 23.18 6.81 -14.10
C LEU A 21 24.09 7.21 -12.93
N GLY A 22 23.63 7.13 -11.68
CA GLY A 22 24.44 7.46 -10.48
C GLY A 22 25.16 6.29 -9.83
N SER A 23 24.91 5.04 -10.25
CA SER A 23 25.49 3.87 -9.61
C SER A 23 26.66 3.28 -10.42
N GLN A 24 27.82 3.93 -10.39
CA GLN A 24 29.06 3.18 -10.35
C GLN A 24 29.27 2.67 -8.90
N ALA A 25 28.27 1.98 -8.37
CA ALA A 25 28.45 1.16 -7.19
C ALA A 25 29.37 0.03 -7.60
N SER A 26 30.58 0.01 -7.04
CA SER A 26 31.45 -1.16 -7.05
C SER A 26 30.58 -2.39 -6.79
N ALA A 27 30.63 -3.38 -7.66
CA ALA A 27 29.88 -4.62 -7.52
C ALA A 27 30.30 -5.27 -6.18
N GLU A 28 29.55 -4.97 -5.14
CA GLU A 28 29.76 -5.58 -3.83
C GLU A 28 29.33 -7.06 -3.95
N GLU A 29 30.19 -7.97 -3.55
CA GLU A 29 29.92 -9.40 -3.65
C GLU A 29 28.83 -9.78 -2.64
N TRP A 30 27.59 -9.81 -3.11
CA TRP A 30 26.42 -10.15 -2.32
C TRP A 30 26.34 -11.68 -2.13
N LYS A 31 26.42 -12.14 -0.89
CA LYS A 31 26.30 -13.57 -0.55
C LYS A 31 24.88 -13.90 -0.09
N THR A 32 24.50 -15.15 -0.25
CA THR A 32 23.27 -15.67 0.37
C THR A 32 23.50 -15.85 1.86
N GLU A 33 22.70 -15.20 2.69
CA GLU A 33 22.84 -15.20 4.15
C GLU A 33 21.48 -15.47 4.82
N GLN A 34 21.53 -16.00 6.04
CA GLN A 34 20.35 -16.11 6.89
C GLN A 34 20.00 -14.72 7.45
N GLY A 35 18.74 -14.33 7.29
CA GLY A 35 18.24 -13.02 7.68
C GLY A 35 18.57 -11.93 6.65
N GLY A 36 17.71 -10.93 6.60
CA GLY A 36 17.75 -9.88 5.56
C GLY A 36 18.26 -8.53 6.04
N THR A 37 18.46 -8.34 7.35
CA THR A 37 18.70 -7.01 7.93
C THR A 37 19.72 -7.12 9.06
N GLU A 38 20.50 -6.05 9.29
CA GLU A 38 21.35 -5.94 10.46
C GLU A 38 20.51 -5.53 11.68
N PRO A 39 20.72 -6.12 12.88
CA PRO A 39 20.05 -5.69 14.11
C PRO A 39 20.34 -4.24 14.45
N GLY A 40 19.36 -3.54 15.03
CA GLY A 40 19.48 -2.14 15.46
C GLY A 40 19.32 -1.11 14.33
N LYS A 41 19.10 -1.53 13.09
CA LYS A 41 18.84 -0.61 11.97
C LYS A 41 17.41 -0.10 12.00
N VAL A 42 17.26 1.16 11.59
CA VAL A 42 15.96 1.77 11.26
C VAL A 42 15.76 1.71 9.76
N MET A 43 14.57 1.37 9.34
CA MET A 43 14.15 1.38 7.95
C MET A 43 13.00 2.36 7.77
N LEU A 44 13.12 3.25 6.78
CA LEU A 44 12.02 4.09 6.31
C LEU A 44 11.66 3.67 4.89
N GLY A 45 10.39 3.50 4.62
CA GLY A 45 9.89 3.10 3.31
C GLY A 45 8.75 3.99 2.83
N MET A 46 8.70 4.18 1.52
CA MET A 46 7.58 4.81 0.82
C MET A 46 7.24 3.99 -0.41
N ARG A 47 5.96 3.69 -0.57
CA ARG A 47 5.43 2.92 -1.70
C ARG A 47 4.17 3.56 -2.25
N ALA A 48 3.96 3.39 -3.53
CA ALA A 48 2.71 3.74 -4.21
C ALA A 48 2.30 2.62 -5.14
N GLY A 49 1.02 2.52 -5.43
CA GLY A 49 0.51 1.46 -6.27
C GLY A 49 -0.98 1.56 -6.50
N PHE A 50 -1.58 0.43 -6.73
CA PHE A 50 -2.99 0.28 -6.98
C PHE A 50 -3.59 -0.86 -6.17
N ALA A 51 -4.88 -0.72 -5.86
CA ALA A 51 -5.60 -1.65 -5.00
C ALA A 51 -7.00 -1.93 -5.57
N PRO A 52 -7.20 -3.01 -6.34
CA PRO A 52 -8.53 -3.49 -6.64
C PRO A 52 -9.23 -3.97 -5.36
N LEU A 53 -10.50 -3.64 -5.20
CA LEU A 53 -11.33 -4.21 -4.15
C LEU A 53 -11.59 -5.69 -4.43
N THR A 54 -11.72 -6.48 -3.37
CA THR A 54 -11.98 -7.92 -3.48
C THR A 54 -13.43 -8.24 -3.79
N GLN A 55 -14.33 -7.27 -3.55
CA GLN A 55 -15.77 -7.35 -3.85
C GLN A 55 -16.37 -5.95 -3.97
N SER A 56 -17.61 -5.85 -4.45
CA SER A 56 -18.36 -4.60 -4.46
C SER A 56 -18.59 -4.07 -3.05
N VAL A 57 -18.46 -2.77 -2.84
CA VAL A 57 -18.60 -2.09 -1.56
C VAL A 57 -20.00 -2.29 -0.96
N SER A 58 -21.03 -2.32 -1.82
CA SER A 58 -22.43 -2.54 -1.49
C SER A 58 -23.14 -3.20 -2.69
N PRO A 59 -24.29 -3.83 -2.51
CA PRO A 59 -25.11 -4.32 -3.64
C PRO A 59 -25.41 -3.21 -4.65
N ASN A 60 -25.35 -3.53 -5.93
CA ASN A 60 -25.53 -2.61 -7.08
C ASN A 60 -24.49 -1.47 -7.20
N THR A 61 -23.32 -1.64 -6.60
CA THR A 61 -22.20 -0.72 -6.80
C THR A 61 -21.03 -1.41 -7.50
N SER A 62 -20.32 -0.64 -8.30
CA SER A 62 -19.02 -1.03 -8.86
C SER A 62 -17.95 -0.04 -8.38
N THR A 63 -16.72 -0.48 -8.33
CA THR A 63 -15.59 0.32 -7.93
C THR A 63 -14.47 0.21 -8.93
N ASP A 64 -13.82 1.33 -9.22
CA ASP A 64 -12.62 1.33 -10.03
C ASP A 64 -11.42 0.83 -9.20
N VAL A 65 -10.36 0.46 -9.90
CA VAL A 65 -9.09 0.14 -9.24
C VAL A 65 -8.58 1.37 -8.51
N GLY A 66 -8.42 1.26 -7.20
CA GLY A 66 -8.02 2.37 -6.32
C GLY A 66 -6.54 2.70 -6.41
N SER A 67 -6.22 3.94 -5.99
CA SER A 67 -4.85 4.38 -5.73
C SER A 67 -4.46 4.01 -4.29
N LEU A 68 -3.21 3.62 -4.10
CA LEU A 68 -2.68 3.20 -2.80
C LEU A 68 -1.31 3.86 -2.58
N VAL A 69 -1.14 4.52 -1.43
CA VAL A 69 0.14 5.08 -0.98
C VAL A 69 0.39 4.62 0.45
N ASN A 70 1.64 4.29 0.74
CA ASN A 70 2.00 3.73 2.02
C ASN A 70 3.37 4.27 2.46
N PHE A 71 3.47 4.60 3.75
CA PHE A 71 4.70 5.00 4.42
C PHE A 71 4.95 4.06 5.58
N GLU A 72 6.18 3.62 5.77
CA GLU A 72 6.54 2.74 6.87
C GLU A 72 7.82 3.19 7.57
N ALA A 73 7.84 3.00 8.89
CA ALA A 73 9.02 3.19 9.72
C ALA A 73 9.18 1.94 10.60
N MET A 74 10.27 1.21 10.41
CA MET A 74 10.51 -0.08 11.05
C MET A 74 11.85 -0.09 11.76
N TYR A 75 11.93 -0.84 12.85
CA TYR A 75 13.15 -1.09 13.60
C TYR A 75 13.51 -2.58 13.58
N SER A 76 14.75 -2.88 13.25
CA SER A 76 15.25 -4.26 13.18
C SER A 76 15.63 -4.78 14.57
N LEU A 77 14.81 -5.66 15.13
CA LEU A 77 15.09 -6.32 16.41
C LEU A 77 16.23 -7.35 16.28
N ASN A 78 16.26 -8.04 15.16
CA ASN A 78 17.30 -9.00 14.83
C ASN A 78 17.39 -9.18 13.30
N LYS A 79 18.22 -10.13 12.81
CA LYS A 79 18.42 -10.35 11.38
C LYS A 79 17.17 -10.70 10.58
N TRP A 80 16.10 -11.15 11.24
CA TRP A 80 14.90 -11.67 10.56
C TRP A 80 13.63 -10.87 10.88
N LEU A 81 13.65 -10.10 11.98
CA LEU A 81 12.43 -9.51 12.53
C LEU A 81 12.55 -7.99 12.63
N LEU A 82 11.63 -7.31 11.99
CA LEU A 82 11.43 -5.87 12.13
C LEU A 82 10.06 -5.60 12.74
N VAL A 83 9.97 -4.55 13.52
CA VAL A 83 8.71 -4.05 14.09
C VAL A 83 8.61 -2.56 13.86
N GLY A 84 7.41 -2.05 13.70
CA GLY A 84 7.22 -0.63 13.48
C GLY A 84 5.79 -0.23 13.17
N MET A 85 5.66 0.83 12.41
CA MET A 85 4.39 1.45 12.05
C MET A 85 4.31 1.66 10.55
N MET A 86 3.11 1.48 10.01
CA MET A 86 2.74 1.77 8.64
C MET A 86 1.54 2.71 8.63
N LEU A 87 1.62 3.74 7.79
CA LEU A 87 0.51 4.61 7.43
C LEU A 87 0.15 4.33 5.99
N GLU A 88 -1.09 4.02 5.72
CA GLU A 88 -1.56 3.71 4.38
C GLU A 88 -2.77 4.57 4.03
N TRP A 89 -2.76 5.16 2.85
CA TRP A 89 -3.90 5.87 2.27
C TRP A 89 -4.33 5.19 0.99
N GLU A 90 -5.63 4.94 0.88
CA GLU A 90 -6.25 4.25 -0.23
C GLU A 90 -7.49 5.02 -0.69
N ARG A 91 -7.67 5.19 -2.01
CA ARG A 91 -8.83 5.88 -2.60
C ARG A 91 -9.42 5.04 -3.72
N HIS A 92 -10.75 4.90 -3.69
CA HIS A 92 -11.54 4.23 -4.72
C HIS A 92 -12.67 5.12 -5.21
N SER A 93 -12.92 5.16 -6.52
CA SER A 93 -14.16 5.72 -7.08
C SER A 93 -15.27 4.68 -6.95
N VAL A 94 -16.44 5.12 -6.53
CA VAL A 94 -17.62 4.27 -6.30
C VAL A 94 -18.75 4.71 -7.24
N ASN A 95 -19.20 3.78 -8.07
CA ASN A 95 -20.25 4.00 -9.05
C ASN A 95 -21.47 3.12 -8.73
N GLN A 96 -22.66 3.63 -8.93
CA GLN A 96 -23.89 2.87 -8.92
C GLN A 96 -24.14 2.28 -10.31
N GLU A 97 -24.51 1.00 -10.39
CA GLU A 97 -24.73 0.34 -11.68
C GLU A 97 -26.12 0.62 -12.27
N ARG A 98 -27.15 0.71 -11.41
CA ARG A 98 -28.55 0.87 -11.85
C ARG A 98 -29.34 1.81 -10.91
N PRO A 99 -29.73 3.01 -11.39
CA PRO A 99 -29.30 3.67 -12.61
C PRO A 99 -27.81 4.03 -12.56
N ALA A 100 -27.13 4.05 -13.71
CA ALA A 100 -25.70 4.38 -13.76
C ALA A 100 -25.45 5.80 -13.25
N ARG A 101 -24.70 5.92 -12.16
CA ARG A 101 -24.44 7.20 -11.48
C ARG A 101 -23.12 7.14 -10.72
N ASP A 102 -22.32 8.19 -10.83
CA ASP A 102 -21.17 8.39 -9.95
C ASP A 102 -21.67 8.78 -8.54
N LEU A 103 -21.35 7.97 -7.55
CA LEU A 103 -21.67 8.23 -6.15
C LEU A 103 -20.62 9.07 -5.45
N GLY A 104 -19.37 9.04 -5.91
CA GLY A 104 -18.25 9.73 -5.31
C GLY A 104 -17.02 8.84 -5.11
N HIS A 105 -16.28 9.14 -4.06
CA HIS A 105 -15.05 8.39 -3.75
C HIS A 105 -14.96 8.04 -2.27
N GLN A 106 -14.44 6.86 -2.01
CA GLN A 106 -14.07 6.41 -0.68
C GLN A 106 -12.59 6.64 -0.45
N ASP A 107 -12.26 7.25 0.67
CA ASP A 107 -10.91 7.35 1.22
C ASP A 107 -10.79 6.49 2.48
N THR A 108 -9.71 5.75 2.59
CA THR A 108 -9.36 5.00 3.79
C THR A 108 -7.95 5.39 4.22
N ILE A 109 -7.80 5.86 5.47
CA ILE A 109 -6.49 6.03 6.10
C ILE A 109 -6.35 4.93 7.14
N SER A 110 -5.28 4.13 7.03
CA SER A 110 -4.99 3.03 7.95
C SER A 110 -3.75 3.33 8.77
N VAL A 111 -3.84 3.12 10.08
CA VAL A 111 -2.71 3.22 11.01
C VAL A 111 -2.44 1.80 11.52
N LEU A 112 -1.28 1.26 11.18
CA LEU A 112 -1.00 -0.16 11.23
C LEU A 112 0.33 -0.46 11.95
N PRO A 113 0.35 -0.74 13.26
CA PRO A 113 1.45 -1.50 13.87
C PRO A 113 1.77 -2.74 13.04
N THR A 114 3.04 -2.91 12.70
CA THR A 114 3.49 -3.89 11.71
C THR A 114 4.64 -4.72 12.24
N VAL A 115 4.60 -6.00 11.94
CA VAL A 115 5.72 -6.95 12.12
C VAL A 115 6.11 -7.45 10.74
N GLU A 116 7.40 -7.43 10.43
CA GLU A 116 7.95 -7.93 9.17
C GLU A 116 9.02 -8.99 9.43
N VAL A 117 8.95 -10.08 8.68
CA VAL A 117 9.89 -11.21 8.77
C VAL A 117 10.68 -11.33 7.47
N ARG A 118 12.00 -11.39 7.59
CA ARG A 118 13.00 -11.50 6.50
C ARG A 118 13.85 -12.76 6.68
N PRO A 119 13.37 -13.94 6.28
CA PRO A 119 14.00 -15.21 6.64
C PRO A 119 15.35 -15.43 5.98
N VAL A 120 15.54 -14.89 4.78
CA VAL A 120 16.71 -15.18 3.93
C VAL A 120 17.05 -13.98 3.06
N ARG A 121 18.30 -13.90 2.64
CA ARG A 121 18.82 -12.97 1.65
C ARG A 121 19.45 -13.74 0.50
N PHE A 122 19.05 -13.44 -0.73
CA PHE A 122 19.61 -14.02 -1.96
C PHE A 122 20.39 -12.95 -2.72
N GLY A 123 21.65 -12.78 -2.38
CA GLY A 123 22.43 -11.70 -2.96
C GLY A 123 21.81 -10.32 -2.66
N PRO A 124 21.44 -9.51 -3.66
CA PRO A 124 20.81 -8.22 -3.46
C PRO A 124 19.30 -8.31 -3.14
N ILE A 125 18.68 -9.49 -3.25
CA ILE A 125 17.25 -9.68 -3.07
C ILE A 125 16.95 -10.16 -1.65
N ILE A 126 16.05 -9.47 -0.97
CA ILE A 126 15.59 -9.80 0.38
C ILE A 126 14.07 -9.99 0.34
N PRO A 127 13.58 -11.23 0.23
CA PRO A 127 12.15 -11.50 0.36
C PRO A 127 11.70 -11.29 1.81
N TYR A 128 10.46 -10.85 1.96
CA TYR A 128 9.85 -10.64 3.27
C TYR A 128 8.36 -10.94 3.25
N ALA A 129 7.82 -11.14 4.45
CA ALA A 129 6.39 -11.12 4.71
C ALA A 129 6.13 -10.19 5.89
N ASN A 130 5.01 -9.47 5.86
CA ASN A 130 4.59 -8.61 6.95
C ASN A 130 3.13 -8.88 7.35
N MET A 131 2.85 -8.61 8.61
CA MET A 131 1.51 -8.66 9.18
C MET A 131 1.28 -7.42 10.01
N SER A 132 0.13 -6.80 9.81
CA SER A 132 -0.22 -5.54 10.46
C SER A 132 -1.63 -5.61 11.03
N PHE A 133 -1.83 -4.95 12.17
CA PHE A 133 -3.12 -4.80 12.83
C PHE A 133 -3.31 -3.35 13.22
N GLY A 134 -4.54 -2.84 13.17
CA GLY A 134 -4.76 -1.46 13.54
C GLY A 134 -6.17 -0.99 13.27
N VAL A 135 -6.29 0.23 12.76
CA VAL A 135 -7.58 0.86 12.50
C VAL A 135 -7.61 1.45 11.09
N ASN A 136 -8.76 1.29 10.44
CA ASN A 136 -9.13 2.00 9.24
C ASN A 136 -10.02 3.18 9.63
N VAL A 137 -9.63 4.37 9.22
CA VAL A 137 -10.45 5.58 9.27
C VAL A 137 -11.03 5.78 7.88
N ASN A 138 -12.33 5.54 7.75
CA ASN A 138 -13.02 5.58 6.48
C ASN A 138 -13.76 6.92 6.32
N SER A 139 -13.73 7.48 5.13
CA SER A 139 -14.51 8.66 4.75
C SER A 139 -15.04 8.51 3.33
N PHE A 140 -16.13 9.20 3.04
CA PHE A 140 -16.77 9.18 1.73
C PHE A 140 -16.97 10.60 1.23
N GLY A 141 -16.43 10.91 0.06
CA GLY A 141 -16.66 12.18 -0.64
C GLY A 141 -17.80 12.03 -1.63
N GLU A 142 -18.92 12.67 -1.35
CA GLU A 142 -20.17 12.50 -2.09
C GLU A 142 -20.24 13.40 -3.32
N ASN A 143 -20.65 12.84 -4.46
CA ASN A 143 -20.98 13.58 -5.69
C ASN A 143 -22.51 13.72 -5.87
N THR A 144 -23.30 13.35 -4.86
CA THR A 144 -24.76 13.30 -4.90
C THR A 144 -25.36 13.86 -3.61
N SER A 145 -26.67 14.04 -3.57
CA SER A 145 -27.40 14.42 -2.35
C SER A 145 -27.54 13.28 -1.32
N THR A 146 -27.08 12.08 -1.64
CA THR A 146 -27.09 10.91 -0.74
C THR A 146 -25.87 10.97 0.16
N ARG A 147 -26.08 11.11 1.46
CA ARG A 147 -25.01 11.14 2.46
C ARG A 147 -24.64 9.71 2.85
N ILE A 148 -23.36 9.34 2.63
CA ILE A 148 -22.80 8.03 2.97
C ILE A 148 -21.71 8.23 4.01
N SER A 149 -21.81 7.53 5.14
CA SER A 149 -20.84 7.62 6.23
C SER A 149 -20.39 6.20 6.62
N PRO A 150 -19.30 5.69 6.06
CA PRO A 150 -18.76 4.40 6.47
C PRO A 150 -18.18 4.48 7.87
N SER A 151 -18.32 3.40 8.64
CA SER A 151 -17.76 3.31 9.99
C SER A 151 -16.25 3.11 9.95
N ASN A 152 -15.57 3.61 10.98
CA ASN A 152 -14.21 3.20 11.26
C ASN A 152 -14.21 1.76 11.79
N ASN A 153 -13.21 0.98 11.43
CA ASN A 153 -13.18 -0.43 11.79
C ASN A 153 -11.76 -0.92 12.12
N PHE A 154 -11.71 -2.13 12.67
CA PHE A 154 -10.46 -2.84 12.88
C PHE A 154 -9.87 -3.25 11.53
N ALA A 155 -8.60 -2.94 11.36
CA ALA A 155 -7.82 -3.30 10.19
C ALA A 155 -6.90 -4.49 10.49
N TRP A 156 -6.78 -5.42 9.55
CA TRP A 156 -5.61 -6.28 9.48
C TRP A 156 -5.13 -6.37 8.03
N ARG A 157 -3.84 -6.51 7.88
CA ARG A 157 -3.16 -6.56 6.59
C ARG A 157 -2.10 -7.65 6.60
N LEU A 158 -2.05 -8.42 5.53
CA LEU A 158 -1.01 -9.40 5.28
C LEU A 158 -0.33 -9.05 3.96
N GLY A 159 0.97 -8.81 4.00
CA GLY A 159 1.78 -8.47 2.84
C GLY A 159 2.95 -9.42 2.65
N TRP A 160 3.41 -9.54 1.41
CA TRP A 160 4.64 -10.23 1.04
C TRP A 160 5.28 -9.52 -0.13
N GLY A 161 6.59 -9.46 -0.10
CA GLY A 161 7.32 -8.71 -1.10
C GLY A 161 8.80 -9.04 -1.14
N ALA A 162 9.52 -8.22 -1.88
CA ALA A 162 10.96 -8.29 -1.93
C ALA A 162 11.58 -6.90 -2.03
N ASP A 163 12.71 -6.74 -1.37
CA ASP A 163 13.60 -5.60 -1.52
C ASP A 163 14.75 -6.00 -2.45
N TYR A 164 15.06 -5.15 -3.41
CA TYR A 164 16.26 -5.22 -4.23
C TYR A 164 17.25 -4.15 -3.78
N MET A 165 18.30 -4.55 -3.08
CA MET A 165 19.32 -3.66 -2.54
C MET A 165 20.14 -3.03 -3.66
N LEU A 166 20.06 -1.72 -3.83
CA LEU A 166 20.90 -0.95 -4.74
C LEU A 166 22.26 -0.64 -4.09
N THR A 167 22.24 -0.37 -2.80
CA THR A 167 23.39 -0.11 -1.94
C THR A 167 23.15 -0.75 -0.58
N LYS A 168 24.06 -0.58 0.38
CA LYS A 168 23.83 -1.00 1.78
C LYS A 168 22.67 -0.26 2.45
N GLN A 169 22.30 0.90 1.94
CA GLN A 169 21.27 1.77 2.53
C GLN A 169 19.98 1.84 1.71
N TRP A 170 20.05 1.72 0.39
CA TRP A 170 18.90 1.92 -0.49
C TRP A 170 18.45 0.62 -1.12
N ALA A 171 17.14 0.40 -1.10
CA ALA A 171 16.49 -0.69 -1.81
C ALA A 171 15.32 -0.19 -2.65
N LEU A 172 15.12 -0.82 -3.81
CA LEU A 172 13.82 -0.80 -4.48
C LEU A 172 12.95 -1.88 -3.85
N ASN A 173 11.66 -1.60 -3.74
CA ASN A 173 10.71 -2.49 -3.09
C ASN A 173 9.52 -2.80 -4.00
N THR A 174 9.06 -4.04 -3.96
CA THR A 174 7.76 -4.46 -4.50
C THR A 174 7.02 -5.28 -3.46
N GLU A 175 5.72 -5.07 -3.34
CA GLU A 175 4.88 -5.76 -2.38
C GLU A 175 3.49 -6.05 -2.96
N MET A 176 2.95 -7.20 -2.60
CA MET A 176 1.55 -7.57 -2.74
C MET A 176 0.95 -7.69 -1.35
N ALA A 177 -0.25 -7.17 -1.14
CA ALA A 177 -0.86 -7.21 0.17
C ALA A 177 -2.38 -7.36 0.09
N TYR A 178 -2.94 -8.15 1.00
CA TYR A 178 -4.36 -8.17 1.28
C TYR A 178 -4.64 -7.34 2.53
N LYS A 179 -5.63 -6.44 2.45
CA LYS A 179 -6.13 -5.65 3.59
C LYS A 179 -7.61 -5.90 3.78
N ARG A 180 -8.00 -6.17 5.01
CA ARG A 180 -9.41 -6.25 5.42
C ARG A 180 -9.89 -4.88 5.88
N ASN A 181 -11.02 -4.43 5.30
CA ASN A 181 -11.71 -3.20 5.63
C ASN A 181 -13.22 -3.46 5.48
N ASP A 182 -13.83 -4.03 6.51
CA ASP A 182 -15.26 -4.32 6.54
C ASP A 182 -15.93 -3.75 7.79
N GLY A 183 -17.14 -3.29 7.65
CA GLY A 183 -17.91 -2.65 8.71
C GLY A 183 -19.31 -2.32 8.26
N HIS A 184 -19.86 -1.22 8.75
CA HIS A 184 -21.17 -0.74 8.41
C HIS A 184 -21.10 0.67 7.82
N ALA A 185 -22.08 1.05 7.03
CA ALA A 185 -22.25 2.41 6.56
C ALA A 185 -23.63 2.95 6.95
N THR A 186 -23.69 4.24 7.24
CA THR A 186 -24.95 4.95 7.44
C THR A 186 -25.28 5.71 6.17
N VAL A 187 -26.46 5.49 5.61
CA VAL A 187 -26.96 6.18 4.42
C VAL A 187 -28.12 7.07 4.80
N ASN A 188 -28.03 8.39 4.54
CA ASN A 188 -29.03 9.40 4.89
C ASN A 188 -29.49 9.35 6.37
N GLY A 189 -28.58 9.02 7.29
CA GLY A 189 -28.85 8.93 8.72
C GLY A 189 -29.45 7.59 9.19
N ASN A 190 -29.76 6.66 8.29
CA ASN A 190 -30.18 5.31 8.62
C ASN A 190 -28.97 4.38 8.61
N LEU A 191 -28.82 3.58 9.67
CA LEU A 191 -27.81 2.52 9.68
C LEU A 191 -28.22 1.51 8.61
N ASP A 192 -27.49 1.50 7.53
CA ASP A 192 -27.74 0.61 6.40
C ASP A 192 -26.50 -0.21 6.13
N ASN A 193 -26.71 -1.49 5.93
CA ASN A 193 -25.92 -2.45 5.22
C ASN A 193 -24.43 -2.65 5.59
N ASP A 194 -24.02 -3.87 5.38
CA ASP A 194 -22.63 -4.28 5.37
C ASP A 194 -21.84 -3.47 4.34
N TRP A 195 -20.76 -2.87 4.82
CA TRP A 195 -19.80 -2.14 4.00
C TRP A 195 -18.51 -2.92 3.91
N ASN A 196 -18.04 -3.22 2.71
CA ASN A 196 -16.78 -3.93 2.53
C ASN A 196 -15.91 -3.24 1.47
N ALA A 197 -14.78 -2.72 1.92
CA ALA A 197 -13.74 -2.13 1.09
C ALA A 197 -12.41 -2.87 1.25
N SER A 198 -12.47 -4.18 1.49
CA SER A 198 -11.27 -5.02 1.52
C SER A 198 -10.61 -5.06 0.15
N SER A 199 -9.30 -4.94 0.13
CA SER A 199 -8.52 -4.73 -1.10
C SER A 199 -7.34 -5.68 -1.22
N PHE A 200 -6.87 -5.84 -2.44
CA PHE A 200 -5.62 -6.52 -2.76
C PHE A 200 -4.67 -5.53 -3.43
N GLY A 201 -3.67 -5.05 -2.68
CA GLY A 201 -2.74 -4.02 -3.13
C GLY A 201 -1.53 -4.57 -3.87
N PHE A 202 -1.08 -3.82 -4.87
CA PHE A 202 0.20 -3.98 -5.54
C PHE A 202 0.98 -2.68 -5.40
N LEU A 203 2.13 -2.73 -4.74
CA LEU A 203 2.91 -1.56 -4.37
C LEU A 203 4.34 -1.68 -4.90
N PHE A 204 4.86 -0.51 -5.27
CA PHE A 204 6.26 -0.34 -5.68
C PHE A 204 6.81 0.89 -4.98
N GLY A 205 8.06 0.85 -4.59
CA GLY A 205 8.66 1.98 -3.88
C GLY A 205 10.13 1.82 -3.58
N ALA A 206 10.57 2.56 -2.58
CA ALA A 206 11.93 2.54 -2.11
C ALA A 206 11.98 2.48 -0.58
N LYS A 207 13.05 1.88 -0.08
CA LYS A 207 13.37 1.79 1.35
C LYS A 207 14.77 2.32 1.61
N LEU A 208 14.93 2.98 2.76
CA LEU A 208 16.19 3.50 3.24
C LEU A 208 16.51 2.89 4.60
N PHE A 209 17.72 2.36 4.76
CA PHE A 209 18.22 1.72 5.96
C PHE A 209 19.35 2.56 6.59
N PHE A 210 19.26 2.77 7.92
CA PHE A 210 20.24 3.55 8.70
C PHE A 210 21.01 2.71 9.70
#